data_2be710eeb157ce33334f464fbaef3f5b
#
_entry.id   2be710eeb157ce33334f464fbaef3f5b
#
_cell.length_a   1.000
_cell.length_b   1.000
_cell.length_c   1.000
_cell.angle_alpha   90.00
_cell.angle_beta   90.00
_cell.angle_gamma   90.00
#
_symmetry.space_group_name_H-M   'P 1'
#
loop_
_entity.id
_entity.type
_entity.pdbx_description
1 polymer ?
#
loop_
_entity_poly.entity_id
_entity_poly.type
_entity_poly.pdbx_seq_one_letter_code
_entity_poly.pdbx_strand_id
1 'polypeptide(L)'
;MFHALSSEVMGDGKERISGYDPLNYPENNRERRLLVLNKLLELGDISQEERDEAVADNVYERIAQNHTAAETGEIYSYFEDALIYQVVGDLVNIRGCTEEEAWNLLFRGGLTVYSTQDSELQRICETEVNREDWYTSDAQVSVVLMDPYTGQVKAIVGGRGEKGGSLTLNRAVSSVRQPGSTIKVVGEYAAALERGAVTLGTVFDDAPYSYQNGDPIRNANGSYGGRTTVRKAIVNSINVVALKSFHEVGLDTVFAQLQEFGFSNLTEEDRVEALALGGTHNGVTNLELTTAYSAIANEGTYLPPSYYTKVVDREGRILLSKTPVDHQAVRSVTAALLTEAMESVMAEGTGVNAAFSGMALAGKSGTTSEMKDVWFVGYSPYYCCGVWGGYDDFSAQSSGSYVKSIWRAVMQQAHQGLAYRSFEGTESLMPAVICTKCGELAVEGLCDATVQDNMTQTEYFVAGTEPAESCSCHVAYTYCEESGQIAGNYCVLSGKVSQVYLVQGTEGTADAEAVAPEDDTVCQMHQSWWNVLFPEGEGTQEWEDTPPPAHEDEEQPAERPGRDDRYWWNDWFRF
;
A
#
# COMPACT_ATOMS: atom_id res chain seq x y z
N MET A 1 -9.24 -15.74 -30.64
CA MET A 1 -9.04 -16.25 -29.27
C MET A 1 -7.90 -17.27 -29.24
N PHE A 2 -6.65 -16.82 -29.33
CA PHE A 2 -5.46 -17.67 -29.15
C PHE A 2 -4.45 -16.87 -28.34
N HIS A 3 -4.59 -16.89 -26.98
CA HIS A 3 -3.51 -16.45 -26.12
C HIS A 3 -2.42 -17.53 -26.10
N ALA A 4 -1.18 -17.11 -26.34
CA ALA A 4 0.00 -17.94 -26.13
C ALA A 4 0.08 -18.30 -24.64
N LEU A 5 -0.32 -19.52 -24.29
CA LEU A 5 -0.14 -20.04 -22.94
C LEU A 5 1.29 -20.57 -22.82
N SER A 6 2.05 -20.05 -21.86
CA SER A 6 3.38 -20.51 -21.51
C SER A 6 3.36 -21.96 -21.02
N SER A 7 4.43 -22.69 -21.30
CA SER A 7 4.60 -24.11 -21.04
C SER A 7 4.75 -24.46 -19.57
N GLU A 8 4.03 -25.46 -19.08
CA GLU A 8 4.36 -26.16 -17.83
C GLU A 8 5.47 -27.21 -18.02
N VAL A 9 6.34 -27.31 -17.02
CA VAL A 9 7.40 -28.32 -16.94
C VAL A 9 6.80 -29.63 -16.47
N MET A 10 6.91 -30.66 -17.29
CA MET A 10 6.64 -32.04 -16.87
C MET A 10 7.93 -32.65 -16.29
N GLY A 11 7.80 -33.33 -15.15
CA GLY A 11 8.91 -33.77 -14.28
C GLY A 11 9.77 -34.96 -14.78
N ASP A 12 10.06 -35.08 -16.10
CA ASP A 12 10.83 -36.20 -16.66
C ASP A 12 12.10 -35.80 -17.46
N GLY A 13 12.54 -34.56 -17.33
CA GLY A 13 13.85 -34.14 -17.87
C GLY A 13 13.90 -33.92 -19.38
N LYS A 14 12.78 -33.80 -20.06
CA LYS A 14 12.74 -33.45 -21.50
C LYS A 14 12.77 -31.94 -21.72
N GLU A 15 13.42 -31.53 -22.83
CA GLU A 15 13.61 -30.15 -23.23
C GLU A 15 12.31 -29.32 -23.14
N ARG A 16 12.41 -28.13 -22.59
CA ARG A 16 11.33 -27.15 -22.50
C ARG A 16 10.83 -26.80 -23.90
N ILE A 17 9.60 -27.16 -24.23
CA ILE A 17 8.91 -26.61 -25.39
C ILE A 17 8.56 -25.17 -25.06
N SER A 18 9.36 -24.23 -25.53
CA SER A 18 9.15 -22.80 -25.32
C SER A 18 8.28 -22.21 -26.44
N GLY A 19 6.99 -22.03 -26.15
CA GLY A 19 6.07 -21.26 -26.98
C GLY A 19 5.09 -22.07 -27.82
N TYR A 20 3.87 -21.52 -27.94
CA TYR A 20 2.78 -22.02 -28.81
C TYR A 20 2.39 -20.98 -29.87
N ASP A 21 3.28 -20.03 -30.14
CA ASP A 21 3.05 -19.06 -31.20
C ASP A 21 2.85 -19.78 -32.57
N PRO A 22 1.72 -19.56 -33.27
CA PRO A 22 1.39 -20.31 -34.48
C PRO A 22 2.32 -20.02 -35.67
N LEU A 23 3.04 -18.89 -35.65
CA LEU A 23 3.99 -18.52 -36.69
C LEU A 23 5.38 -19.09 -36.41
N ASN A 24 5.85 -18.98 -35.19
CA ASN A 24 7.20 -19.39 -34.78
C ASN A 24 7.26 -20.87 -34.39
N TYR A 25 6.17 -21.42 -33.85
CA TYR A 25 6.08 -22.81 -33.38
C TYR A 25 4.79 -23.50 -33.83
N PRO A 26 4.56 -23.62 -35.14
CA PRO A 26 3.29 -24.10 -35.69
C PRO A 26 2.93 -25.53 -35.27
N GLU A 27 3.92 -26.40 -35.08
CA GLU A 27 3.66 -27.79 -34.67
C GLU A 27 3.22 -27.85 -33.20
N ASN A 28 3.89 -27.11 -32.31
CA ASN A 28 3.49 -27.03 -30.90
C ASN A 28 2.08 -26.43 -30.75
N ASN A 29 1.78 -25.38 -31.53
CA ASN A 29 0.45 -24.78 -31.55
C ASN A 29 -0.60 -25.78 -32.04
N ARG A 30 -0.30 -26.58 -33.10
CA ARG A 30 -1.19 -27.60 -33.60
C ARG A 30 -1.52 -28.66 -32.56
N GLU A 31 -0.52 -29.16 -31.85
CA GLU A 31 -0.71 -30.13 -30.76
C GLU A 31 -1.58 -29.54 -29.64
N ARG A 32 -1.30 -28.32 -29.23
CA ARG A 32 -2.08 -27.63 -28.19
C ARG A 32 -3.53 -27.39 -28.64
N ARG A 33 -3.75 -26.96 -29.87
CA ARG A 33 -5.08 -26.80 -30.49
C ARG A 33 -5.88 -28.11 -30.44
N LEU A 34 -5.27 -29.22 -30.77
CA LEU A 34 -5.91 -30.53 -30.67
C LEU A 34 -6.31 -30.89 -29.25
N LEU A 35 -5.46 -30.61 -28.26
CA LEU A 35 -5.78 -30.85 -26.85
C LEU A 35 -6.99 -30.01 -26.42
N VAL A 36 -7.04 -28.74 -26.78
CA VAL A 36 -8.15 -27.84 -26.47
C VAL A 36 -9.45 -28.31 -27.13
N LEU A 37 -9.44 -28.62 -28.43
CA LEU A 37 -10.62 -29.11 -29.14
C LEU A 37 -11.15 -30.42 -28.57
N ASN A 38 -10.26 -31.36 -28.21
CA ASN A 38 -10.65 -32.60 -27.57
C ASN A 38 -11.27 -32.35 -26.17
N LYS A 39 -10.77 -31.36 -25.42
CA LYS A 39 -11.33 -31.02 -24.11
C LYS A 39 -12.69 -30.36 -24.23
N LEU A 40 -12.90 -29.46 -25.19
CA LEU A 40 -14.21 -28.87 -25.47
C LEU A 40 -15.25 -29.92 -25.88
N LEU A 41 -14.85 -30.91 -26.66
CA LEU A 41 -15.70 -32.05 -27.02
C LEU A 41 -16.05 -32.89 -25.77
N GLU A 42 -15.06 -33.19 -24.93
CA GLU A 42 -15.27 -33.94 -23.68
C GLU A 42 -16.25 -33.21 -22.72
N LEU A 43 -16.19 -31.87 -22.64
CA LEU A 43 -17.08 -31.03 -21.85
C LEU A 43 -18.48 -30.86 -22.48
N GLY A 44 -18.64 -31.22 -23.72
CA GLY A 44 -19.90 -31.08 -24.47
C GLY A 44 -20.15 -29.66 -25.00
N ASP A 45 -19.13 -28.81 -24.99
CA ASP A 45 -19.20 -27.43 -25.50
C ASP A 45 -19.24 -27.38 -27.05
N ILE A 46 -18.69 -28.42 -27.72
CA ILE A 46 -18.74 -28.59 -29.17
C ILE A 46 -19.12 -30.03 -29.50
N SER A 47 -19.73 -30.23 -30.65
CA SER A 47 -20.04 -31.54 -31.22
C SER A 47 -18.81 -32.21 -31.86
N GLN A 48 -18.90 -33.52 -32.10
CA GLN A 48 -17.86 -34.27 -32.83
C GLN A 48 -17.63 -33.68 -34.23
N GLU A 49 -18.72 -33.26 -34.91
CA GLU A 49 -18.67 -32.70 -36.26
C GLU A 49 -17.94 -31.36 -36.26
N GLU A 50 -18.26 -30.45 -35.36
CA GLU A 50 -17.58 -29.16 -35.18
C GLU A 50 -16.10 -29.33 -34.83
N ARG A 51 -15.78 -30.31 -33.99
CA ARG A 51 -14.40 -30.64 -33.64
C ARG A 51 -13.63 -31.11 -34.89
N ASP A 52 -14.20 -32.01 -35.67
CA ASP A 52 -13.53 -32.59 -36.84
C ASP A 52 -13.39 -31.56 -37.98
N GLU A 53 -14.37 -30.67 -38.14
CA GLU A 53 -14.29 -29.52 -39.03
C GLU A 53 -13.18 -28.55 -38.60
N ALA A 54 -13.13 -28.22 -37.30
CA ALA A 54 -12.09 -27.37 -36.75
C ALA A 54 -10.68 -27.98 -36.90
N VAL A 55 -10.52 -29.28 -36.78
CA VAL A 55 -9.22 -29.96 -37.00
C VAL A 55 -8.81 -29.94 -38.47
N ALA A 56 -9.77 -30.12 -39.39
CA ALA A 56 -9.52 -30.11 -40.82
C ALA A 56 -9.19 -28.71 -41.36
N ASP A 57 -9.58 -27.68 -40.65
CA ASP A 57 -9.31 -26.29 -41.03
C ASP A 57 -7.83 -25.93 -40.90
N ASN A 58 -7.18 -25.59 -42.00
CA ASN A 58 -5.78 -25.15 -42.02
C ASN A 58 -5.66 -23.66 -41.68
N VAL A 59 -5.90 -23.33 -40.41
CA VAL A 59 -5.82 -21.95 -39.90
C VAL A 59 -4.46 -21.28 -40.14
N TYR A 60 -3.39 -22.07 -40.26
CA TYR A 60 -2.02 -21.56 -40.43
C TYR A 60 -1.81 -20.87 -41.77
N GLU A 61 -2.47 -21.33 -42.84
CA GLU A 61 -2.42 -20.65 -44.15
C GLU A 61 -3.08 -19.27 -44.10
N ARG A 62 -4.15 -19.12 -43.31
CA ARG A 62 -4.84 -17.83 -43.16
C ARG A 62 -4.07 -16.86 -42.26
N ILE A 63 -3.43 -17.37 -41.21
CA ILE A 63 -2.61 -16.54 -40.31
C ILE A 63 -1.43 -15.95 -41.11
N ALA A 64 -0.75 -16.73 -41.91
CA ALA A 64 0.37 -16.27 -42.75
C ALA A 64 -0.04 -15.20 -43.80
N GLN A 65 -1.30 -15.22 -44.26
CA GLN A 65 -1.80 -14.26 -45.25
C GLN A 65 -2.28 -12.93 -44.64
N ASN A 66 -2.67 -12.90 -43.37
CA ASN A 66 -3.23 -11.72 -42.73
C ASN A 66 -2.22 -10.87 -41.94
N HIS A 67 -1.00 -11.35 -41.74
CA HIS A 67 0.05 -10.62 -41.03
C HIS A 67 1.07 -9.96 -41.99
N THR A 68 0.60 -9.13 -42.90
CA THR A 68 1.48 -8.23 -43.65
C THR A 68 1.78 -6.92 -42.91
N ALA A 69 2.04 -6.98 -41.59
CA ALA A 69 2.73 -5.93 -40.89
C ALA A 69 4.26 -5.96 -41.14
N ALA A 70 4.74 -6.95 -41.93
CA ALA A 70 6.15 -7.22 -42.12
C ALA A 70 6.78 -6.55 -43.36
N GLU A 71 6.11 -5.59 -44.02
CA GLU A 71 6.71 -4.97 -45.22
C GLU A 71 7.65 -3.80 -44.94
N THR A 72 7.70 -3.27 -43.70
CA THR A 72 8.63 -2.18 -43.31
C THR A 72 9.84 -2.68 -42.52
N GLY A 73 9.85 -3.89 -42.02
CA GLY A 73 10.95 -4.44 -41.21
C GLY A 73 11.08 -3.81 -39.81
N GLU A 74 10.22 -2.88 -39.46
CA GLU A 74 10.20 -2.25 -38.13
C GLU A 74 9.29 -3.01 -37.18
N ILE A 75 9.81 -3.33 -35.98
CA ILE A 75 9.04 -3.93 -34.91
C ILE A 75 8.42 -2.79 -34.08
N TYR A 76 7.09 -2.80 -33.95
CA TYR A 76 6.38 -1.81 -33.12
C TYR A 76 6.81 -1.92 -31.65
N SER A 77 6.93 -0.78 -31.00
CA SER A 77 7.15 -0.71 -29.55
C SER A 77 5.96 -1.29 -28.77
N TYR A 78 6.13 -1.55 -27.49
CA TYR A 78 5.02 -1.96 -26.62
C TYR A 78 3.92 -0.89 -26.53
N PHE A 79 4.30 0.38 -26.66
CA PHE A 79 3.34 1.47 -26.69
C PHE A 79 2.50 1.44 -27.97
N GLU A 80 3.13 1.29 -29.12
CA GLU A 80 2.43 1.19 -30.42
C GLU A 80 1.50 -0.02 -30.48
N ASP A 81 1.91 -1.16 -29.94
CA ASP A 81 1.03 -2.33 -29.86
C ASP A 81 -0.23 -2.02 -29.03
N ALA A 82 -0.08 -1.40 -27.85
CA ALA A 82 -1.21 -1.04 -27.00
C ALA A 82 -2.11 0.02 -27.64
N LEU A 83 -1.52 1.01 -28.31
CA LEU A 83 -2.22 2.03 -29.08
C LEU A 83 -3.06 1.41 -30.22
N ILE A 84 -2.47 0.48 -30.98
CA ILE A 84 -3.15 -0.22 -32.07
C ILE A 84 -4.38 -0.96 -31.55
N TYR A 85 -4.22 -1.75 -30.49
CA TYR A 85 -5.35 -2.48 -29.89
C TYR A 85 -6.45 -1.53 -29.36
N GLN A 86 -6.07 -0.41 -28.73
CA GLN A 86 -7.06 0.56 -28.26
C GLN A 86 -7.81 1.22 -29.42
N VAL A 87 -7.11 1.65 -30.49
CA VAL A 87 -7.77 2.27 -31.65
C VAL A 87 -8.70 1.28 -32.35
N VAL A 88 -8.26 0.02 -32.58
CA VAL A 88 -9.10 -1.02 -33.17
C VAL A 88 -10.34 -1.26 -32.32
N GLY A 89 -10.17 -1.44 -31.00
CA GLY A 89 -11.30 -1.63 -30.07
C GLY A 89 -12.28 -0.46 -30.08
N ASP A 90 -11.79 0.78 -30.13
CA ASP A 90 -12.64 1.97 -30.18
C ASP A 90 -13.34 2.14 -31.54
N LEU A 91 -12.71 1.76 -32.66
CA LEU A 91 -13.38 1.72 -33.96
C LEU A 91 -14.53 0.71 -33.96
N VAL A 92 -14.35 -0.46 -33.36
CA VAL A 92 -15.41 -1.46 -33.19
C VAL A 92 -16.53 -0.92 -32.30
N ASN A 93 -16.18 -0.46 -31.09
CA ASN A 93 -17.17 -0.12 -30.06
C ASN A 93 -17.91 1.20 -30.33
N ILE A 94 -17.21 2.23 -30.86
CA ILE A 94 -17.75 3.58 -31.02
C ILE A 94 -18.30 3.79 -32.43
N ARG A 95 -17.62 3.22 -33.46
CA ARG A 95 -18.01 3.40 -34.86
C ARG A 95 -18.84 2.25 -35.41
N GLY A 96 -18.92 1.13 -34.67
CA GLY A 96 -19.68 -0.04 -35.09
C GLY A 96 -19.05 -0.82 -36.26
N CYS A 97 -17.75 -0.66 -36.46
CA CYS A 97 -17.00 -1.45 -37.43
C CYS A 97 -16.92 -2.92 -36.98
N THR A 98 -16.82 -3.83 -37.91
CA THR A 98 -16.30 -5.17 -37.57
C THR A 98 -14.81 -5.09 -37.23
N GLU A 99 -14.29 -6.07 -36.53
CA GLU A 99 -12.86 -6.10 -36.17
C GLU A 99 -11.98 -6.06 -37.42
N GLU A 100 -12.33 -6.80 -38.48
CA GLU A 100 -11.61 -6.81 -39.74
C GLU A 100 -11.62 -5.42 -40.42
N GLU A 101 -12.78 -4.75 -40.44
CA GLU A 101 -12.89 -3.40 -40.97
C GLU A 101 -12.06 -2.39 -40.18
N ALA A 102 -12.03 -2.50 -38.84
CA ALA A 102 -11.24 -1.64 -38.00
C ALA A 102 -9.73 -1.81 -38.25
N TRP A 103 -9.23 -3.06 -38.37
CA TRP A 103 -7.86 -3.34 -38.75
C TRP A 103 -7.51 -2.78 -40.13
N ASN A 104 -8.37 -3.02 -41.14
CA ASN A 104 -8.17 -2.48 -42.47
C ASN A 104 -8.19 -0.95 -42.51
N LEU A 105 -9.09 -0.33 -41.74
CA LEU A 105 -9.19 1.11 -41.68
C LEU A 105 -7.93 1.72 -41.01
N LEU A 106 -7.44 1.13 -39.93
CA LEU A 106 -6.23 1.59 -39.25
C LEU A 106 -5.00 1.52 -40.17
N PHE A 107 -4.74 0.39 -40.80
CA PHE A 107 -3.50 0.19 -41.57
C PHE A 107 -3.55 0.64 -43.04
N ARG A 108 -4.74 0.72 -43.62
CA ARG A 108 -4.92 1.06 -45.05
C ARG A 108 -5.83 2.24 -45.31
N GLY A 109 -6.57 2.71 -44.30
CA GLY A 109 -7.51 3.82 -44.42
C GLY A 109 -6.85 5.21 -44.51
N GLY A 110 -5.54 5.31 -44.25
CA GLY A 110 -4.81 6.57 -44.24
C GLY A 110 -5.18 7.45 -43.06
N LEU A 111 -5.38 6.83 -41.93
CA LEU A 111 -5.67 7.53 -40.67
C LEU A 111 -4.43 8.23 -40.11
N THR A 112 -4.63 9.34 -39.43
CA THR A 112 -3.63 9.97 -38.59
C THR A 112 -4.05 9.81 -37.14
N VAL A 113 -3.22 9.12 -36.36
CA VAL A 113 -3.43 8.89 -34.93
C VAL A 113 -2.55 9.86 -34.14
N TYR A 114 -3.17 10.65 -33.25
CA TYR A 114 -2.47 11.56 -32.36
C TYR A 114 -2.22 10.85 -31.03
N SER A 115 -1.04 10.25 -30.92
CA SER A 115 -0.58 9.49 -29.76
C SER A 115 -0.41 10.36 -28.51
N THR A 116 -0.52 9.74 -27.34
CA THR A 116 -0.19 10.36 -26.03
C THR A 116 1.26 10.08 -25.60
N GLN A 117 1.99 9.25 -26.37
CA GLN A 117 3.36 8.88 -26.06
C GLN A 117 4.26 10.13 -25.95
N ASP A 118 5.06 10.13 -24.92
CA ASP A 118 6.23 10.99 -24.82
C ASP A 118 7.47 10.17 -25.17
N SER A 119 8.13 10.51 -26.26
CA SER A 119 9.26 9.72 -26.78
C SER A 119 10.46 9.70 -25.84
N GLU A 120 10.68 10.76 -25.08
CA GLU A 120 11.77 10.82 -24.11
C GLU A 120 11.44 9.97 -22.88
N LEU A 121 10.22 10.05 -22.35
CA LEU A 121 9.78 9.21 -21.25
C LEU A 121 9.76 7.73 -21.64
N GLN A 122 9.36 7.40 -22.87
CA GLN A 122 9.40 6.04 -23.40
C GLN A 122 10.86 5.54 -23.44
N ARG A 123 11.78 6.34 -23.98
CA ARG A 123 13.20 6.01 -24.04
C ARG A 123 13.81 5.79 -22.64
N ILE A 124 13.45 6.61 -21.66
CA ILE A 124 13.87 6.46 -20.26
C ILE A 124 13.39 5.11 -19.73
N CYS A 125 12.11 4.79 -19.88
CA CYS A 125 11.55 3.51 -19.41
C CYS A 125 12.25 2.30 -20.06
N GLU A 126 12.44 2.31 -21.38
CA GLU A 126 13.12 1.25 -22.10
C GLU A 126 14.58 1.10 -21.69
N THR A 127 15.29 2.21 -21.49
CA THR A 127 16.69 2.21 -21.05
C THR A 127 16.84 1.59 -19.67
N GLU A 128 15.99 1.99 -18.71
CA GLU A 128 16.09 1.50 -17.34
C GLU A 128 15.60 0.06 -17.17
N VAL A 129 14.59 -0.36 -17.96
CA VAL A 129 14.15 -1.77 -17.99
C VAL A 129 15.25 -2.68 -18.55
N ASN A 130 16.01 -2.23 -19.56
CA ASN A 130 17.04 -3.02 -20.20
C ASN A 130 18.44 -2.87 -19.58
N ARG A 131 18.54 -2.14 -18.46
CA ARG A 131 19.81 -1.95 -17.76
C ARG A 131 20.16 -3.18 -16.92
N GLU A 132 21.13 -3.95 -17.40
CA GLU A 132 21.53 -5.24 -16.83
C GLU A 132 21.96 -5.17 -15.36
N ASP A 133 22.54 -4.06 -14.90
CA ASP A 133 22.99 -3.88 -13.51
C ASP A 133 21.89 -4.03 -12.44
N TRP A 134 20.61 -3.91 -12.84
CA TRP A 134 19.48 -4.10 -11.91
C TRP A 134 19.23 -5.56 -11.55
N TYR A 135 19.64 -6.50 -12.40
CA TYR A 135 19.18 -7.87 -12.34
C TYR A 135 20.25 -8.84 -11.86
N THR A 136 19.82 -9.79 -11.05
CA THR A 136 20.60 -10.98 -10.68
C THR A 136 20.02 -12.25 -11.29
N SER A 137 18.98 -12.10 -12.14
CA SER A 137 18.23 -13.19 -12.76
C SER A 137 17.65 -12.75 -14.10
N ASP A 138 16.97 -13.63 -14.78
CA ASP A 138 16.27 -13.42 -16.06
C ASP A 138 14.78 -13.04 -15.88
N ALA A 139 14.40 -12.56 -14.70
CA ALA A 139 13.05 -12.08 -14.43
C ALA A 139 12.62 -11.00 -15.43
N GLN A 140 11.36 -11.06 -15.83
CA GLN A 140 10.72 -10.08 -16.69
C GLN A 140 10.25 -8.87 -15.88
N VAL A 141 10.09 -7.74 -16.57
CA VAL A 141 9.64 -6.47 -15.98
C VAL A 141 8.62 -5.81 -16.91
N SER A 142 7.63 -5.19 -16.33
CA SER A 142 6.78 -4.22 -17.05
C SER A 142 6.77 -2.88 -16.34
N VAL A 143 6.68 -1.80 -17.12
CA VAL A 143 6.59 -0.42 -16.64
C VAL A 143 5.44 0.28 -17.31
N VAL A 144 4.64 1.01 -16.53
CA VAL A 144 3.63 1.96 -17.01
C VAL A 144 3.95 3.31 -16.42
N LEU A 145 4.02 4.34 -17.24
CA LEU A 145 4.18 5.74 -16.82
C LEU A 145 3.06 6.57 -17.43
N MET A 146 2.28 7.26 -16.60
CA MET A 146 1.13 8.01 -17.05
C MET A 146 0.99 9.36 -16.35
N ASP A 147 0.28 10.26 -17.00
CA ASP A 147 -0.15 11.54 -16.46
C ASP A 147 -1.47 11.33 -15.69
N PRO A 148 -1.46 11.50 -14.36
CA PRO A 148 -2.63 11.23 -13.54
C PRO A 148 -3.81 12.18 -13.79
N TYR A 149 -3.54 13.40 -14.29
CA TYR A 149 -4.56 14.44 -14.49
C TYR A 149 -5.29 14.34 -15.82
N THR A 150 -4.75 13.56 -16.76
CA THR A 150 -5.34 13.37 -18.09
C THR A 150 -5.69 11.93 -18.41
N GLY A 151 -5.21 10.97 -17.60
CA GLY A 151 -5.34 9.54 -17.88
C GLY A 151 -4.46 9.07 -19.05
N GLN A 152 -3.60 9.95 -19.59
CA GLN A 152 -2.77 9.64 -20.74
C GLN A 152 -1.56 8.77 -20.34
N VAL A 153 -1.44 7.60 -20.97
CA VAL A 153 -0.23 6.79 -20.89
C VAL A 153 0.87 7.50 -21.69
N LYS A 154 1.99 7.84 -21.05
CA LYS A 154 3.12 8.53 -21.64
C LYS A 154 4.20 7.57 -22.12
N ALA A 155 4.37 6.46 -21.40
CA ALA A 155 5.31 5.40 -21.74
C ALA A 155 4.83 4.06 -21.20
N ILE A 156 5.15 2.99 -21.92
CA ILE A 156 4.85 1.63 -21.49
C ILE A 156 5.91 0.65 -22.02
N VAL A 157 6.38 -0.22 -21.15
CA VAL A 157 7.30 -1.31 -21.47
C VAL A 157 6.71 -2.62 -20.98
N GLY A 158 6.52 -3.58 -21.87
CA GLY A 158 5.86 -4.86 -21.59
C GLY A 158 6.81 -6.03 -21.37
N GLY A 159 8.12 -5.80 -21.37
CA GLY A 159 9.11 -6.85 -21.16
C GLY A 159 10.55 -6.35 -21.27
N ARG A 160 11.47 -7.10 -20.69
CA ARG A 160 12.91 -6.90 -20.76
C ARG A 160 13.49 -7.59 -21.99
N GLY A 161 14.56 -7.03 -22.56
CA GLY A 161 15.25 -7.54 -23.71
C GLY A 161 14.70 -7.02 -25.04
N GLU A 162 15.26 -7.49 -26.14
CA GLU A 162 14.79 -7.15 -27.48
C GLU A 162 13.42 -7.75 -27.75
N LYS A 163 12.50 -6.94 -28.24
CA LYS A 163 11.16 -7.37 -28.63
C LYS A 163 11.23 -8.19 -29.92
N GLY A 164 10.78 -9.44 -29.86
CA GLY A 164 10.90 -10.40 -30.99
C GLY A 164 9.96 -10.18 -32.16
N GLY A 165 8.97 -9.28 -32.05
CA GLY A 165 7.99 -9.01 -33.11
C GLY A 165 6.94 -7.99 -32.68
N SER A 166 6.20 -7.45 -33.65
CA SER A 166 5.05 -6.58 -33.40
C SER A 166 3.85 -7.37 -32.87
N LEU A 167 3.01 -6.72 -32.04
CA LEU A 167 1.77 -7.26 -31.47
C LEU A 167 2.00 -8.54 -30.63
N THR A 168 3.17 -8.63 -29.99
CA THR A 168 3.54 -9.71 -29.07
C THR A 168 3.09 -9.43 -27.65
N LEU A 169 3.35 -10.36 -26.70
CA LEU A 169 2.97 -10.24 -25.31
C LEU A 169 3.47 -8.93 -24.70
N ASN A 170 2.53 -8.08 -24.30
CA ASN A 170 2.78 -6.89 -23.50
C ASN A 170 2.32 -7.14 -22.05
N ARG A 171 3.26 -7.44 -21.15
CA ARG A 171 2.95 -7.82 -19.77
C ARG A 171 2.29 -6.69 -18.99
N ALA A 172 2.48 -5.45 -19.40
CA ALA A 172 1.89 -4.30 -18.71
C ALA A 172 0.36 -4.23 -18.87
N VAL A 173 -0.18 -4.76 -19.98
CA VAL A 173 -1.62 -4.69 -20.30
C VAL A 173 -2.31 -6.05 -20.40
N SER A 174 -1.55 -7.14 -20.59
CA SER A 174 -2.12 -8.46 -20.86
C SER A 174 -1.82 -9.50 -19.79
N SER A 175 -0.77 -9.31 -18.97
CA SER A 175 -0.45 -10.24 -17.90
C SER A 175 -1.18 -9.83 -16.63
N VAL A 176 -2.11 -10.67 -16.18
CA VAL A 176 -2.76 -10.52 -14.87
C VAL A 176 -1.93 -11.22 -13.82
N ARG A 177 -1.64 -10.51 -12.73
CA ARG A 177 -0.75 -10.96 -11.65
C ARG A 177 -1.34 -10.58 -10.31
N GLN A 178 -1.02 -11.33 -9.28
CA GLN A 178 -1.44 -10.99 -7.93
C GLN A 178 -0.75 -9.68 -7.49
N PRO A 179 -1.52 -8.66 -7.07
CA PRO A 179 -0.97 -7.35 -6.72
C PRO A 179 -0.22 -7.35 -5.37
N GLY A 180 -0.40 -8.38 -4.54
CA GLY A 180 0.13 -8.40 -3.20
C GLY A 180 -0.27 -7.14 -2.42
N SER A 181 0.60 -6.67 -1.56
CA SER A 181 0.29 -5.53 -0.65
C SER A 181 0.03 -4.18 -1.34
N THR A 182 0.16 -4.06 -2.66
CA THR A 182 -0.26 -2.82 -3.35
C THR A 182 -1.77 -2.64 -3.34
N ILE A 183 -2.54 -3.72 -3.29
CA ILE A 183 -4.01 -3.67 -3.26
C ILE A 183 -4.53 -3.00 -1.97
N LYS A 184 -3.79 -3.10 -0.85
CA LYS A 184 -4.20 -2.59 0.46
C LYS A 184 -4.61 -1.12 0.41
N VAL A 185 -3.89 -0.30 -0.35
CA VAL A 185 -4.15 1.14 -0.44
C VAL A 185 -5.45 1.42 -1.19
N VAL A 186 -5.64 0.81 -2.36
CA VAL A 186 -6.80 1.03 -3.24
C VAL A 186 -8.01 0.16 -2.85
N GLY A 187 -7.80 -0.87 -2.05
CA GLY A 187 -8.86 -1.74 -1.50
C GLY A 187 -9.32 -1.29 -0.12
N GLU A 188 -8.89 -2.03 0.92
CA GLU A 188 -9.43 -1.87 2.27
C GLU A 188 -9.17 -0.50 2.89
N TYR A 189 -7.98 0.10 2.72
CA TYR A 189 -7.71 1.40 3.33
C TYR A 189 -8.49 2.52 2.63
N ALA A 190 -8.60 2.49 1.30
CA ALA A 190 -9.45 3.43 0.57
C ALA A 190 -10.91 3.30 1.02
N ALA A 191 -11.44 2.07 1.05
CA ALA A 191 -12.81 1.81 1.47
C ALA A 191 -13.08 2.21 2.93
N ALA A 192 -12.14 1.91 3.84
CA ALA A 192 -12.29 2.18 5.27
C ALA A 192 -12.26 3.68 5.59
N LEU A 193 -11.33 4.43 4.97
CA LEU A 193 -11.24 5.88 5.09
C LEU A 193 -12.43 6.58 4.41
N GLU A 194 -12.84 6.10 3.23
CA GLU A 194 -13.98 6.65 2.48
C GLU A 194 -15.28 6.55 3.25
N ARG A 195 -15.52 5.43 3.95
CA ARG A 195 -16.70 5.20 4.79
C ARG A 195 -16.57 5.84 6.18
N GLY A 196 -15.40 6.35 6.57
CA GLY A 196 -15.15 6.85 7.92
C GLY A 196 -15.17 5.73 8.98
N ALA A 197 -14.99 4.48 8.57
CA ALA A 197 -14.88 3.34 9.49
C ALA A 197 -13.59 3.39 10.30
N VAL A 198 -12.53 3.96 9.73
CA VAL A 198 -11.25 4.22 10.37
C VAL A 198 -10.74 5.61 10.02
N THR A 199 -9.80 6.10 10.83
CA THR A 199 -8.91 7.21 10.52
C THR A 199 -7.48 6.69 10.39
N LEU A 200 -6.53 7.50 9.96
CA LEU A 200 -5.11 7.12 9.97
C LEU A 200 -4.58 6.90 11.39
N GLY A 201 -5.19 7.57 12.39
CA GLY A 201 -4.89 7.41 13.81
C GLY A 201 -5.59 6.22 14.48
N THR A 202 -6.55 5.56 13.84
CA THR A 202 -7.22 4.38 14.41
C THR A 202 -6.19 3.30 14.72
N VAL A 203 -6.27 2.73 15.93
CA VAL A 203 -5.33 1.73 16.43
C VAL A 203 -5.95 0.34 16.40
N PHE A 204 -5.24 -0.59 15.79
CA PHE A 204 -5.50 -2.02 15.85
C PHE A 204 -4.38 -2.74 16.59
N ASP A 205 -4.72 -3.89 17.14
CA ASP A 205 -3.76 -4.76 17.81
C ASP A 205 -3.10 -5.68 16.78
N ASP A 206 -1.83 -5.41 16.44
CA ASP A 206 -1.00 -6.26 15.60
C ASP A 206 -0.45 -7.41 16.44
N ALA A 207 -1.25 -8.46 16.58
CA ALA A 207 -0.99 -9.69 17.33
C ALA A 207 -1.30 -10.92 16.47
N PRO A 208 -0.93 -12.14 16.88
CA PRO A 208 -1.30 -13.35 16.16
C PRO A 208 -2.78 -13.37 15.76
N TYR A 209 -3.05 -13.50 14.46
CA TYR A 209 -4.38 -13.42 13.89
C TYR A 209 -4.54 -14.46 12.76
N SER A 210 -5.78 -14.79 12.40
CA SER A 210 -6.07 -15.78 11.36
C SER A 210 -7.22 -15.32 10.48
N TYR A 211 -7.28 -15.83 9.26
CA TYR A 211 -8.45 -15.78 8.42
C TYR A 211 -9.63 -16.54 9.08
N GLN A 212 -10.85 -16.31 8.60
CA GLN A 212 -12.05 -16.99 9.10
C GLN A 212 -11.98 -18.52 8.91
N ASN A 213 -11.22 -19.01 7.93
CA ASN A 213 -10.97 -20.44 7.73
C ASN A 213 -9.95 -21.04 8.71
N GLY A 214 -9.35 -20.22 9.58
CA GLY A 214 -8.36 -20.61 10.59
C GLY A 214 -6.90 -20.57 10.14
N ASP A 215 -6.61 -20.24 8.88
CA ASP A 215 -5.24 -20.12 8.40
C ASP A 215 -4.55 -18.90 9.03
N PRO A 216 -3.35 -19.06 9.62
CA PRO A 216 -2.67 -17.97 10.31
C PRO A 216 -2.13 -16.92 9.35
N ILE A 217 -2.24 -15.66 9.75
CA ILE A 217 -1.65 -14.52 9.05
C ILE A 217 -0.32 -14.16 9.71
N ARG A 218 0.68 -13.88 8.87
CA ARG A 218 1.99 -13.44 9.31
C ARG A 218 2.34 -12.10 8.67
N ASN A 219 2.93 -11.22 9.47
CA ASN A 219 3.58 -10.05 8.93
C ASN A 219 4.85 -10.43 8.16
N ALA A 220 5.25 -9.63 7.18
CA ALA A 220 6.39 -9.91 6.33
C ALA A 220 7.72 -10.03 7.11
N ASN A 221 7.85 -9.32 8.22
CA ASN A 221 9.01 -9.37 9.12
C ASN A 221 8.96 -10.53 10.14
N GLY A 222 7.86 -11.31 10.17
CA GLY A 222 7.66 -12.43 11.08
C GLY A 222 7.38 -12.05 12.54
N SER A 223 7.18 -10.75 12.86
CA SER A 223 6.91 -10.24 14.21
C SER A 223 5.60 -9.46 14.28
N TYR A 224 5.13 -9.23 15.50
CA TYR A 224 3.92 -8.47 15.79
C TYR A 224 4.27 -7.26 16.66
N GLY A 225 3.73 -6.10 16.31
CA GLY A 225 4.07 -4.81 16.92
C GLY A 225 3.19 -4.38 18.09
N GLY A 226 2.12 -5.13 18.41
CA GLY A 226 1.11 -4.72 19.38
C GLY A 226 0.23 -3.59 18.83
N ARG A 227 -0.15 -2.65 19.66
CA ARG A 227 -1.01 -1.52 19.29
C ARG A 227 -0.38 -0.67 18.19
N THR A 228 -1.03 -0.63 17.05
CA THR A 228 -0.48 -0.08 15.80
C THR A 228 -1.53 0.76 15.09
N THR A 229 -1.18 1.99 14.71
CA THR A 229 -2.05 2.88 13.93
C THR A 229 -2.21 2.41 12.50
N VAL A 230 -3.31 2.76 11.85
CA VAL A 230 -3.54 2.52 10.41
C VAL A 230 -2.41 3.13 9.58
N ARG A 231 -1.95 4.36 9.89
CA ARG A 231 -0.79 4.96 9.22
C ARG A 231 0.44 4.04 9.28
N LYS A 232 0.83 3.63 10.48
CA LYS A 232 1.99 2.76 10.68
C LYS A 232 1.84 1.43 9.93
N ALA A 233 0.61 0.91 9.84
CA ALA A 233 0.31 -0.30 9.08
C ALA A 233 0.47 -0.09 7.57
N ILE A 234 0.09 1.05 7.01
CA ILE A 234 0.33 1.41 5.61
C ILE A 234 1.83 1.54 5.36
N VAL A 235 2.55 2.29 6.21
CA VAL A 235 3.99 2.57 6.12
C VAL A 235 4.81 1.29 6.08
N ASN A 236 4.53 0.36 7.00
CA ASN A 236 5.26 -0.90 7.15
C ASN A 236 4.58 -2.09 6.46
N SER A 237 3.46 -1.86 5.78
CA SER A 237 2.70 -2.90 5.07
C SER A 237 2.25 -4.07 5.95
N ILE A 238 1.78 -3.79 7.18
CA ILE A 238 1.40 -4.79 8.19
C ILE A 238 0.16 -5.55 7.73
N ASN A 239 0.24 -6.89 7.69
CA ASN A 239 -0.82 -7.74 7.19
C ASN A 239 -2.00 -7.87 8.16
N VAL A 240 -1.71 -8.04 9.45
CA VAL A 240 -2.75 -8.21 10.48
C VAL A 240 -3.68 -7.01 10.54
N VAL A 241 -3.11 -5.80 10.57
CA VAL A 241 -3.91 -4.57 10.63
C VAL A 241 -4.70 -4.36 9.33
N ALA A 242 -4.12 -4.67 8.17
CA ALA A 242 -4.84 -4.61 6.89
C ALA A 242 -6.08 -5.51 6.89
N LEU A 243 -5.95 -6.77 7.33
CA LEU A 243 -7.11 -7.67 7.41
C LEU A 243 -8.13 -7.20 8.46
N LYS A 244 -7.70 -6.69 9.61
CA LYS A 244 -8.64 -6.14 10.60
C LYS A 244 -9.39 -4.92 10.05
N SER A 245 -8.70 -4.02 9.35
CA SER A 245 -9.34 -2.88 8.65
C SER A 245 -10.32 -3.34 7.56
N PHE A 246 -9.96 -4.42 6.83
CA PHE A 246 -10.86 -5.04 5.86
C PHE A 246 -12.15 -5.57 6.52
N HIS A 247 -12.05 -6.18 7.70
CA HIS A 247 -13.23 -6.66 8.43
C HIS A 247 -14.14 -5.53 8.92
N GLU A 248 -13.61 -4.33 9.21
CA GLU A 248 -14.43 -3.17 9.60
C GLU A 248 -15.38 -2.73 8.50
N VAL A 249 -15.00 -2.84 7.24
CA VAL A 249 -15.81 -2.39 6.10
C VAL A 249 -16.48 -3.52 5.33
N GLY A 250 -15.97 -4.71 5.45
CA GLY A 250 -16.48 -5.91 4.82
C GLY A 250 -16.09 -6.08 3.34
N LEU A 251 -16.09 -7.33 2.92
CA LEU A 251 -15.69 -7.78 1.60
C LEU A 251 -16.41 -7.06 0.45
N ASP A 252 -17.73 -6.93 0.54
CA ASP A 252 -18.54 -6.32 -0.52
C ASP A 252 -18.17 -4.86 -0.76
N THR A 253 -17.88 -4.12 0.32
CA THR A 253 -17.46 -2.71 0.23
C THR A 253 -16.09 -2.59 -0.43
N VAL A 254 -15.13 -3.43 -0.03
CA VAL A 254 -13.78 -3.43 -0.61
C VAL A 254 -13.82 -3.82 -2.08
N PHE A 255 -14.60 -4.85 -2.42
CA PHE A 255 -14.74 -5.30 -3.80
C PHE A 255 -15.35 -4.20 -4.70
N ALA A 256 -16.42 -3.54 -4.24
CA ALA A 256 -17.02 -2.42 -4.93
C ALA A 256 -16.03 -1.24 -5.08
N GLN A 257 -15.23 -0.95 -4.06
CA GLN A 257 -14.22 0.10 -4.12
C GLN A 257 -13.15 -0.19 -5.18
N LEU A 258 -12.73 -1.44 -5.32
CA LEU A 258 -11.79 -1.84 -6.37
C LEU A 258 -12.40 -1.68 -7.77
N GLN A 259 -13.71 -1.95 -7.93
CA GLN A 259 -14.40 -1.69 -9.21
C GLN A 259 -14.43 -0.20 -9.56
N GLU A 260 -14.65 0.69 -8.58
CA GLU A 260 -14.55 2.14 -8.77
C GLU A 260 -13.14 2.59 -9.20
N PHE A 261 -12.09 1.87 -8.80
CA PHE A 261 -10.73 2.10 -9.26
C PHE A 261 -10.40 1.42 -10.61
N GLY A 262 -11.40 0.82 -11.27
CA GLY A 262 -11.27 0.30 -12.65
C GLY A 262 -10.66 -1.10 -12.76
N PHE A 263 -10.61 -1.89 -11.69
CA PHE A 263 -10.17 -3.29 -11.76
C PHE A 263 -11.24 -4.13 -12.44
N SER A 264 -10.99 -4.50 -13.70
CA SER A 264 -11.93 -5.22 -14.57
C SER A 264 -11.72 -6.74 -14.58
N ASN A 265 -10.53 -7.20 -14.16
CA ASN A 265 -10.19 -8.62 -14.13
C ASN A 265 -10.63 -9.34 -12.85
N LEU A 266 -11.06 -8.60 -11.81
CA LEU A 266 -11.59 -9.19 -10.59
C LEU A 266 -13.01 -9.75 -10.83
N THR A 267 -13.22 -10.98 -10.40
CA THR A 267 -14.47 -11.73 -10.58
C THR A 267 -15.09 -12.11 -9.24
N GLU A 268 -16.24 -12.79 -9.26
CA GLU A 268 -16.87 -13.33 -8.03
C GLU A 268 -15.96 -14.33 -7.28
N GLU A 269 -15.01 -14.97 -7.97
CA GLU A 269 -14.02 -15.88 -7.36
C GLU A 269 -12.98 -15.13 -6.51
N ASP A 270 -12.81 -13.82 -6.75
CA ASP A 270 -11.93 -12.93 -5.99
C ASP A 270 -12.61 -12.38 -4.70
N ARG A 271 -13.90 -12.69 -4.48
CA ARG A 271 -14.63 -12.26 -3.28
C ARG A 271 -14.32 -13.16 -2.08
N VAL A 272 -13.06 -13.09 -1.66
CA VAL A 272 -12.50 -13.87 -0.54
C VAL A 272 -11.66 -12.98 0.37
N GLU A 273 -11.51 -13.35 1.63
CA GLU A 273 -10.70 -12.58 2.61
C GLU A 273 -9.26 -12.35 2.17
N ALA A 274 -8.68 -13.27 1.39
CA ALA A 274 -7.32 -13.14 0.86
C ALA A 274 -7.13 -11.88 -0.01
N LEU A 275 -8.23 -11.35 -0.58
CA LEU A 275 -8.22 -10.09 -1.34
C LEU A 275 -7.63 -8.93 -0.51
N ALA A 276 -7.85 -8.88 0.81
CA ALA A 276 -7.29 -7.89 1.71
C ALA A 276 -5.74 -7.80 1.64
N LEU A 277 -5.08 -8.88 1.26
CA LEU A 277 -3.62 -8.96 1.16
C LEU A 277 -3.13 -9.13 -0.28
N GLY A 278 -4.03 -9.02 -1.25
CA GLY A 278 -3.76 -9.16 -2.68
C GLY A 278 -3.70 -10.60 -3.18
N GLY A 279 -4.27 -11.54 -2.42
CA GLY A 279 -4.51 -12.91 -2.88
C GLY A 279 -5.74 -12.92 -3.78
N THR A 280 -5.54 -12.82 -5.07
CA THR A 280 -6.58 -12.83 -6.11
C THR A 280 -6.53 -14.12 -6.91
N HIS A 281 -7.67 -14.53 -7.45
CA HIS A 281 -7.76 -15.70 -8.34
C HIS A 281 -7.18 -15.37 -9.72
N ASN A 282 -7.68 -14.30 -10.33
CA ASN A 282 -7.21 -13.87 -11.66
C ASN A 282 -6.02 -12.94 -11.61
N GLY A 283 -6.02 -11.98 -10.71
CA GLY A 283 -5.00 -10.93 -10.62
C GLY A 283 -5.40 -9.62 -11.29
N VAL A 284 -4.43 -8.72 -11.40
CA VAL A 284 -4.58 -7.39 -12.01
C VAL A 284 -3.45 -7.14 -13.00
N THR A 285 -3.67 -6.25 -13.98
CA THR A 285 -2.60 -5.80 -14.88
C THR A 285 -1.84 -4.63 -14.24
N ASN A 286 -0.60 -4.40 -14.70
CA ASN A 286 0.17 -3.23 -14.27
C ASN A 286 -0.55 -1.92 -14.66
N LEU A 287 -1.19 -1.89 -15.82
CA LEU A 287 -1.96 -0.73 -16.25
C LEU A 287 -3.14 -0.43 -15.31
N GLU A 288 -3.95 -1.43 -14.95
CA GLU A 288 -5.06 -1.25 -13.99
C GLU A 288 -4.56 -0.72 -12.65
N LEU A 289 -3.51 -1.34 -12.11
CA LEU A 289 -2.97 -0.95 -10.82
C LEU A 289 -2.39 0.48 -10.86
N THR A 290 -1.64 0.82 -11.91
CA THR A 290 -1.09 2.18 -12.08
C THR A 290 -2.20 3.21 -12.24
N THR A 291 -3.27 2.89 -13.00
CA THR A 291 -4.43 3.78 -13.18
C THR A 291 -5.18 4.00 -11.86
N ALA A 292 -5.32 2.97 -11.03
CA ALA A 292 -5.93 3.11 -9.70
C ALA A 292 -5.14 4.07 -8.79
N TYR A 293 -3.81 3.96 -8.80
CA TYR A 293 -2.95 4.91 -8.07
C TYR A 293 -2.96 6.31 -8.68
N SER A 294 -3.10 6.41 -10.01
CA SER A 294 -3.30 7.71 -10.68
C SER A 294 -4.57 8.41 -10.23
N ALA A 295 -5.65 7.67 -9.95
CA ALA A 295 -6.87 8.26 -9.42
C ALA A 295 -6.64 8.88 -8.03
N ILE A 296 -5.84 8.25 -7.15
CA ILE A 296 -5.48 8.84 -5.86
C ILE A 296 -4.66 10.12 -6.08
N ALA A 297 -3.66 10.10 -6.98
CA ALA A 297 -2.85 11.26 -7.33
C ALA A 297 -3.68 12.41 -7.93
N ASN A 298 -4.82 12.10 -8.56
CA ASN A 298 -5.79 13.02 -9.15
C ASN A 298 -6.97 13.29 -8.21
N GLU A 299 -6.71 13.51 -6.94
CA GLU A 299 -7.71 13.84 -5.92
C GLU A 299 -8.89 12.87 -5.86
N GLY A 300 -8.64 11.59 -6.11
CA GLY A 300 -9.65 10.53 -6.10
C GLY A 300 -10.46 10.39 -7.39
N THR A 301 -10.18 11.18 -8.41
CA THR A 301 -10.86 11.13 -9.70
C THR A 301 -10.20 10.09 -10.62
N TYR A 302 -10.93 9.04 -10.95
CA TYR A 302 -10.51 8.02 -11.90
C TYR A 302 -10.68 8.49 -13.35
N LEU A 303 -9.63 8.34 -14.14
CA LEU A 303 -9.59 8.60 -15.57
C LEU A 303 -9.18 7.32 -16.30
N PRO A 304 -9.99 6.81 -17.25
CA PRO A 304 -9.61 5.64 -18.05
C PRO A 304 -8.31 5.87 -18.81
N PRO A 305 -7.40 4.89 -18.88
CA PRO A 305 -6.12 5.05 -19.54
C PRO A 305 -6.30 5.23 -21.06
N SER A 306 -5.53 6.15 -21.64
CA SER A 306 -5.59 6.44 -23.08
C SER A 306 -4.22 6.52 -23.71
N TYR A 307 -4.07 5.91 -24.90
CA TYR A 307 -2.85 5.92 -25.71
C TYR A 307 -2.91 6.94 -26.85
N TYR A 308 -4.07 7.57 -27.10
CA TYR A 308 -4.26 8.60 -28.11
C TYR A 308 -5.24 9.67 -27.66
N THR A 309 -5.18 10.83 -28.29
CA THR A 309 -6.12 11.95 -28.04
C THR A 309 -7.22 12.00 -29.11
N LYS A 310 -6.87 11.75 -30.38
CA LYS A 310 -7.81 11.70 -31.50
C LYS A 310 -7.26 10.87 -32.66
N VAL A 311 -8.18 10.40 -33.50
CA VAL A 311 -7.90 9.77 -34.80
C VAL A 311 -8.66 10.53 -35.88
N VAL A 312 -7.98 10.91 -36.94
CA VAL A 312 -8.58 11.62 -38.08
C VAL A 312 -8.39 10.86 -39.37
N ASP A 313 -9.29 11.03 -40.31
CA ASP A 313 -9.18 10.47 -41.67
C ASP A 313 -8.32 11.36 -42.59
N ARG A 314 -8.21 10.96 -43.87
CA ARG A 314 -7.43 11.70 -44.88
C ARG A 314 -7.94 13.09 -45.17
N GLU A 315 -9.23 13.34 -44.94
CA GLU A 315 -9.88 14.63 -45.12
C GLU A 315 -9.80 15.51 -43.83
N GLY A 316 -9.15 14.99 -42.78
CA GLY A 316 -9.01 15.70 -41.48
C GLY A 316 -10.24 15.64 -40.59
N ARG A 317 -11.24 14.80 -40.93
CA ARG A 317 -12.43 14.61 -40.09
C ARG A 317 -12.10 13.72 -38.91
N ILE A 318 -12.54 14.12 -37.72
CA ILE A 318 -12.32 13.35 -36.51
C ILE A 318 -13.18 12.08 -36.54
N LEU A 319 -12.56 10.92 -36.55
CA LEU A 319 -13.22 9.62 -36.44
C LEU A 319 -13.38 9.20 -34.98
N LEU A 320 -12.35 9.36 -34.17
CA LEU A 320 -12.34 9.08 -32.73
C LEU A 320 -11.75 10.27 -31.99
N SER A 321 -12.32 10.58 -30.83
CA SER A 321 -11.78 11.56 -29.89
C SER A 321 -11.91 11.01 -28.47
N LYS A 322 -10.82 10.98 -27.74
CA LYS A 322 -10.82 10.60 -26.33
C LYS A 322 -11.12 11.83 -25.50
N THR A 323 -12.38 11.97 -25.09
CA THR A 323 -12.77 12.81 -23.97
C THR A 323 -12.93 11.83 -22.79
N PRO A 324 -12.07 11.88 -21.78
CA PRO A 324 -12.20 10.97 -20.64
C PRO A 324 -13.60 11.11 -20.03
N VAL A 325 -14.25 10.00 -19.76
CA VAL A 325 -15.41 9.95 -18.87
C VAL A 325 -14.84 9.63 -17.51
N ASP A 326 -14.71 10.65 -16.70
CA ASP A 326 -14.23 10.57 -15.32
C ASP A 326 -15.33 10.20 -14.35
N HIS A 327 -14.94 9.67 -13.22
CA HIS A 327 -15.79 9.55 -12.03
C HIS A 327 -14.95 9.64 -10.76
N GLN A 328 -15.60 9.99 -9.67
CA GLN A 328 -14.97 10.07 -8.36
C GLN A 328 -14.93 8.68 -7.73
N ALA A 329 -13.76 8.04 -7.73
CA ALA A 329 -13.56 6.73 -7.12
C ALA A 329 -13.52 6.80 -5.59
N VAL A 330 -12.92 7.87 -5.03
CA VAL A 330 -12.97 8.23 -3.61
C VAL A 330 -13.03 9.75 -3.49
N ARG A 331 -13.51 10.28 -2.36
CA ARG A 331 -13.51 11.74 -2.10
C ARG A 331 -12.07 12.29 -2.11
N SER A 332 -11.92 13.56 -2.48
CA SER A 332 -10.61 14.23 -2.49
C SER A 332 -9.91 14.18 -1.13
N VAL A 333 -10.65 14.31 -0.04
CA VAL A 333 -10.09 14.19 1.32
C VAL A 333 -9.58 12.77 1.63
N THR A 334 -10.22 11.73 1.10
CA THR A 334 -9.75 10.35 1.24
C THR A 334 -8.47 10.13 0.44
N ALA A 335 -8.42 10.66 -0.79
CA ALA A 335 -7.22 10.63 -1.61
C ALA A 335 -6.05 11.39 -0.94
N ALA A 336 -6.33 12.55 -0.32
CA ALA A 336 -5.34 13.31 0.44
C ALA A 336 -4.79 12.53 1.65
N LEU A 337 -5.64 11.86 2.43
CA LEU A 337 -5.20 11.00 3.54
C LEU A 337 -4.33 9.84 3.06
N LEU A 338 -4.72 9.16 1.98
CA LEU A 338 -3.94 8.06 1.40
C LEU A 338 -2.59 8.56 0.87
N THR A 339 -2.56 9.73 0.22
CA THR A 339 -1.34 10.37 -0.28
C THR A 339 -0.39 10.67 0.87
N GLU A 340 -0.88 11.29 1.93
CA GLU A 340 -0.11 11.66 3.11
C GLU A 340 0.47 10.42 3.83
N ALA A 341 -0.32 9.34 3.96
CA ALA A 341 0.19 8.08 4.48
C ALA A 341 1.25 7.44 3.56
N MET A 342 1.10 7.55 2.23
CA MET A 342 2.06 7.03 1.27
C MET A 342 3.31 7.89 1.11
N GLU A 343 3.29 9.19 1.43
CA GLU A 343 4.49 10.01 1.59
C GLU A 343 5.35 9.46 2.75
N SER A 344 4.71 9.07 3.87
CA SER A 344 5.42 8.40 4.97
C SER A 344 6.02 7.04 4.56
N VAL A 345 5.38 6.27 3.65
CA VAL A 345 5.98 5.06 3.07
C VAL A 345 7.30 5.37 2.37
N MET A 346 7.37 6.50 1.65
CA MET A 346 8.59 6.92 0.93
C MET A 346 9.65 7.50 1.85
N ALA A 347 9.25 8.15 2.95
CA ALA A 347 10.16 8.81 3.89
C ALA A 347 10.82 7.83 4.87
N GLU A 348 10.05 6.89 5.42
CA GLU A 348 10.50 6.03 6.53
C GLU A 348 10.04 4.56 6.43
N GLY A 349 9.23 4.23 5.43
CA GLY A 349 8.61 2.92 5.28
C GLY A 349 9.27 2.02 4.23
N THR A 350 8.44 1.13 3.69
CA THR A 350 8.88 0.13 2.70
C THR A 350 9.30 0.74 1.36
N GLY A 351 9.03 2.04 1.12
CA GLY A 351 9.37 2.78 -0.10
C GLY A 351 10.69 3.54 -0.08
N VAL A 352 11.41 3.62 1.05
CA VAL A 352 12.63 4.44 1.22
C VAL A 352 13.66 4.22 0.10
N ASN A 353 13.85 2.98 -0.34
CA ASN A 353 14.81 2.66 -1.41
C ASN A 353 14.36 3.13 -2.81
N ALA A 354 13.09 3.46 -2.98
CA ALA A 354 12.55 4.04 -4.21
C ALA A 354 12.58 5.59 -4.18
N ALA A 355 12.75 6.20 -3.01
CA ALA A 355 12.73 7.64 -2.86
C ALA A 355 13.95 8.33 -3.49
N PHE A 356 13.73 9.54 -4.02
CA PHE A 356 14.76 10.47 -4.48
C PHE A 356 14.41 11.89 -4.02
N SER A 357 15.39 12.77 -3.98
CA SER A 357 15.21 14.16 -3.51
C SER A 357 14.73 15.09 -4.63
N GLY A 358 14.10 16.19 -4.26
CA GLY A 358 13.70 17.27 -5.17
C GLY A 358 12.27 17.18 -5.69
N MET A 359 11.47 16.23 -5.21
CA MET A 359 10.06 16.08 -5.55
C MET A 359 9.30 15.43 -4.39
N ALA A 360 8.01 15.77 -4.20
CA ALA A 360 7.11 15.04 -3.33
C ALA A 360 6.78 13.68 -3.99
N LEU A 361 6.82 12.62 -3.20
CA LEU A 361 6.65 11.24 -3.67
C LEU A 361 5.72 10.47 -2.72
N ALA A 362 4.75 9.79 -3.29
CA ALA A 362 3.90 8.85 -2.60
C ALA A 362 3.96 7.48 -3.31
N GLY A 363 3.95 6.37 -2.56
CA GLY A 363 4.06 5.07 -3.21
C GLY A 363 3.88 3.89 -2.27
N LYS A 364 3.77 2.69 -2.86
CA LYS A 364 3.54 1.45 -2.13
C LYS A 364 4.26 0.28 -2.81
N SER A 365 4.87 -0.55 -2.01
CA SER A 365 5.45 -1.82 -2.44
C SER A 365 4.44 -2.96 -2.34
N GLY A 366 4.54 -3.91 -3.25
CA GLY A 366 3.82 -5.18 -3.22
C GLY A 366 4.78 -6.35 -3.40
N THR A 367 4.49 -7.43 -2.70
CA THR A 367 5.21 -8.70 -2.85
C THR A 367 4.22 -9.81 -2.55
N THR A 368 4.15 -10.79 -3.42
CA THR A 368 3.34 -11.98 -3.22
C THR A 368 4.13 -13.06 -2.46
N SER A 369 3.44 -14.10 -2.03
CA SER A 369 4.07 -15.27 -1.40
C SER A 369 5.20 -15.80 -2.28
N GLU A 370 6.33 -16.19 -1.67
CA GLU A 370 7.52 -16.69 -2.36
C GLU A 370 8.14 -15.70 -3.38
N MET A 371 7.77 -14.41 -3.31
CA MET A 371 8.21 -13.36 -4.25
C MET A 371 7.98 -13.74 -5.73
N LYS A 372 6.84 -14.36 -6.05
CA LYS A 372 6.49 -14.66 -7.45
C LYS A 372 6.26 -13.39 -8.25
N ASP A 373 5.59 -12.42 -7.63
CA ASP A 373 5.35 -11.09 -8.17
C ASP A 373 5.88 -10.04 -7.21
N VAL A 374 6.61 -9.08 -7.74
CA VAL A 374 7.12 -7.93 -6.98
C VAL A 374 6.69 -6.66 -7.67
N TRP A 375 6.17 -5.71 -6.88
CA TRP A 375 5.58 -4.49 -7.37
C TRP A 375 6.12 -3.26 -6.65
N PHE A 376 6.18 -2.17 -7.36
CA PHE A 376 6.23 -0.84 -6.80
C PHE A 376 5.37 0.10 -7.64
N VAL A 377 4.39 0.72 -7.01
CA VAL A 377 3.54 1.73 -7.65
C VAL A 377 3.60 2.99 -6.83
N GLY A 378 3.77 4.11 -7.49
CA GLY A 378 3.85 5.39 -6.81
C GLY A 378 3.76 6.56 -7.79
N TYR A 379 3.61 7.74 -7.24
CA TYR A 379 3.40 8.95 -8.02
C TYR A 379 4.08 10.17 -7.39
N SER A 380 4.18 11.17 -8.19
CA SER A 380 4.53 12.54 -7.86
C SER A 380 3.38 13.47 -8.29
N PRO A 381 3.45 14.78 -8.05
CA PRO A 381 2.52 15.76 -8.62
C PRO A 381 2.62 15.93 -10.16
N TYR A 382 3.35 15.06 -10.85
CA TYR A 382 3.50 15.09 -12.31
C TYR A 382 3.15 13.77 -12.98
N TYR A 383 3.61 12.65 -12.42
CA TYR A 383 3.50 11.35 -13.05
C TYR A 383 3.14 10.26 -12.04
N CYS A 384 2.38 9.26 -12.49
CA CYS A 384 2.20 7.99 -11.82
C CYS A 384 2.94 6.90 -12.57
N CYS A 385 3.67 6.06 -11.84
CA CYS A 385 4.47 4.98 -12.40
C CYS A 385 4.24 3.68 -11.64
N GLY A 386 3.94 2.61 -12.39
CA GLY A 386 3.87 1.25 -11.88
C GLY A 386 4.96 0.38 -12.48
N VAL A 387 5.66 -0.37 -11.65
CA VAL A 387 6.68 -1.35 -12.05
C VAL A 387 6.33 -2.71 -11.46
N TRP A 388 6.21 -3.70 -12.32
CA TRP A 388 6.07 -5.11 -11.97
C TRP A 388 7.32 -5.89 -12.37
N GLY A 389 7.67 -6.90 -11.57
CA GLY A 389 8.73 -7.86 -11.88
C GLY A 389 8.36 -9.28 -11.48
N GLY A 390 8.68 -10.24 -12.35
CA GLY A 390 8.36 -11.65 -12.12
C GLY A 390 8.75 -12.55 -13.28
N TYR A 391 8.48 -13.84 -13.12
CA TYR A 391 8.63 -14.83 -14.19
C TYR A 391 7.28 -15.13 -14.83
N ASP A 392 7.28 -15.45 -16.14
CA ASP A 392 6.05 -15.80 -16.86
C ASP A 392 5.45 -17.13 -16.36
N ASP A 393 6.27 -18.02 -15.85
CA ASP A 393 5.88 -19.33 -15.30
C ASP A 393 5.52 -19.31 -13.80
N PHE A 394 5.40 -18.12 -13.19
CA PHE A 394 5.10 -17.93 -11.77
C PHE A 394 6.13 -18.53 -10.81
N SER A 395 7.37 -18.73 -11.26
CA SER A 395 8.47 -19.18 -10.40
C SER A 395 8.81 -18.13 -9.35
N ALA A 396 9.27 -18.61 -8.19
CA ALA A 396 9.75 -17.75 -7.11
C ALA A 396 11.03 -17.02 -7.50
N GLN A 397 11.14 -15.76 -7.08
CA GLN A 397 12.33 -14.93 -7.28
C GLN A 397 13.23 -14.95 -6.05
N SER A 398 14.54 -14.83 -6.27
CA SER A 398 15.52 -14.71 -5.18
C SER A 398 15.66 -13.27 -4.65
N SER A 399 15.28 -12.28 -5.43
CA SER A 399 15.30 -10.85 -5.07
C SER A 399 14.27 -10.06 -5.88
N GLY A 400 13.66 -9.07 -5.26
CA GLY A 400 12.72 -8.14 -5.90
C GLY A 400 13.15 -6.66 -5.78
N SER A 401 14.38 -6.40 -5.30
CA SER A 401 14.85 -5.02 -5.06
C SER A 401 14.98 -4.19 -6.34
N TYR A 402 15.21 -4.84 -7.48
CA TYR A 402 15.34 -4.18 -8.78
C TYR A 402 14.10 -3.37 -9.19
N VAL A 403 12.91 -3.80 -8.80
CA VAL A 403 11.65 -3.10 -9.13
C VAL A 403 11.65 -1.68 -8.57
N LYS A 404 12.06 -1.50 -7.30
CA LYS A 404 12.21 -0.18 -6.67
C LYS A 404 13.33 0.65 -7.31
N SER A 405 14.43 0.00 -7.70
CA SER A 405 15.56 0.67 -8.36
C SER A 405 15.17 1.20 -9.73
N ILE A 406 14.44 0.40 -10.52
CA ILE A 406 13.90 0.80 -11.83
C ILE A 406 12.91 1.95 -11.66
N TRP A 407 11.94 1.82 -10.75
CA TRP A 407 10.96 2.88 -10.48
C TRP A 407 11.66 4.20 -10.13
N ARG A 408 12.63 4.15 -9.21
CA ARG A 408 13.42 5.32 -8.81
C ARG A 408 14.15 5.94 -10.00
N ALA A 409 14.84 5.12 -10.80
CA ALA A 409 15.64 5.60 -11.92
C ALA A 409 14.75 6.23 -13.01
N VAL A 410 13.62 5.60 -13.34
CA VAL A 410 12.63 6.12 -14.30
C VAL A 410 12.08 7.46 -13.79
N MET A 411 11.54 7.48 -12.57
CA MET A 411 10.92 8.68 -12.01
C MET A 411 11.93 9.82 -11.82
N GLN A 412 13.13 9.52 -11.33
CA GLN A 412 14.16 10.53 -11.14
C GLN A 412 14.58 11.19 -12.46
N GLN A 413 14.71 10.43 -13.54
CA GLN A 413 15.02 10.96 -14.86
C GLN A 413 13.83 11.72 -15.45
N ALA A 414 12.62 11.19 -15.34
CA ALA A 414 11.39 11.84 -15.80
C ALA A 414 11.16 13.23 -15.15
N HIS A 415 11.74 13.47 -13.96
CA HIS A 415 11.62 14.75 -13.24
C HIS A 415 12.79 15.70 -13.45
N GLN A 416 13.77 15.36 -14.29
CA GLN A 416 14.89 16.26 -14.55
C GLN A 416 14.41 17.57 -15.17
N GLY A 417 14.73 18.68 -14.49
CA GLY A 417 14.34 20.03 -14.94
C GLY A 417 12.94 20.46 -14.53
N LEU A 418 12.13 19.60 -13.90
CA LEU A 418 10.83 19.98 -13.36
C LEU A 418 10.99 20.70 -12.02
N ALA A 419 10.13 21.71 -11.78
CA ALA A 419 10.09 22.40 -10.50
C ALA A 419 9.55 21.49 -9.41
N TYR A 420 10.01 21.69 -8.16
CA TYR A 420 9.39 21.02 -7.01
C TYR A 420 7.91 21.38 -6.90
N ARG A 421 7.09 20.37 -6.66
CA ARG A 421 5.68 20.51 -6.27
C ARG A 421 5.38 19.63 -5.07
N SER A 422 4.53 20.11 -4.17
CA SER A 422 3.82 19.30 -3.16
C SER A 422 2.54 18.74 -3.77
N PHE A 423 1.97 17.73 -3.10
CA PHE A 423 0.63 17.26 -3.46
C PHE A 423 -0.44 18.29 -3.09
N GLU A 424 -1.46 18.42 -3.91
CA GLU A 424 -2.63 19.26 -3.65
C GLU A 424 -3.63 18.51 -2.74
N GLY A 425 -4.48 19.27 -2.03
CA GLY A 425 -5.55 18.72 -1.19
C GLY A 425 -5.14 18.33 0.24
N THR A 426 -3.85 18.11 0.51
CA THR A 426 -3.37 17.77 1.87
C THR A 426 -3.48 18.93 2.85
N GLU A 427 -3.49 20.17 2.36
CA GLU A 427 -3.69 21.39 3.16
C GLU A 427 -5.11 21.50 3.75
N SER A 428 -6.07 20.72 3.26
CA SER A 428 -7.44 20.66 3.79
C SER A 428 -7.58 19.75 5.03
N LEU A 429 -6.54 18.97 5.34
CA LEU A 429 -6.52 18.05 6.46
C LEU A 429 -6.22 18.76 7.77
N MET A 430 -6.82 18.27 8.85
CA MET A 430 -6.66 18.81 10.20
C MET A 430 -5.59 18.02 10.96
N PRO A 431 -4.46 18.64 11.35
CA PRO A 431 -3.45 17.95 12.14
C PRO A 431 -3.86 17.90 13.62
N ALA A 432 -3.59 16.76 14.26
CA ALA A 432 -3.66 16.61 15.72
C ALA A 432 -2.50 15.75 16.21
N VAL A 433 -1.98 16.04 17.41
CA VAL A 433 -0.94 15.21 18.02
C VAL A 433 -1.63 14.09 18.80
N ILE A 434 -1.44 12.87 18.35
CA ILE A 434 -2.06 11.67 18.93
C ILE A 434 -1.04 10.79 19.66
N CYS A 435 -1.56 9.95 20.55
CA CYS A 435 -0.84 8.81 21.10
C CYS A 435 -0.91 7.64 20.12
N THR A 436 0.23 7.12 19.67
CA THR A 436 0.30 6.03 18.69
C THR A 436 -0.18 4.67 19.23
N LYS A 437 -0.43 4.58 20.54
CA LYS A 437 -0.90 3.35 21.20
C LYS A 437 -2.41 3.29 21.44
N CYS A 438 -3.12 4.42 21.43
CA CYS A 438 -4.57 4.42 21.55
C CYS A 438 -5.29 5.25 20.48
N GLY A 439 -4.58 6.10 19.72
CA GLY A 439 -5.18 6.96 18.71
C GLY A 439 -5.81 8.24 19.25
N GLU A 440 -5.89 8.40 20.59
CA GLU A 440 -6.42 9.58 21.26
C GLU A 440 -5.39 10.72 21.32
N LEU A 441 -5.83 11.93 21.72
CA LEU A 441 -4.95 13.09 21.87
C LEU A 441 -3.81 12.77 22.83
N ALA A 442 -2.58 13.05 22.43
CA ALA A 442 -1.40 12.81 23.24
C ALA A 442 -1.39 13.71 24.49
N VAL A 443 -0.92 13.16 25.60
CA VAL A 443 -0.73 13.88 26.86
C VAL A 443 0.76 14.09 27.09
N GLU A 444 1.18 15.36 27.17
CA GLU A 444 2.56 15.76 27.45
C GLU A 444 3.01 15.21 28.83
N GLY A 445 4.24 14.71 28.90
CA GLY A 445 4.79 14.05 30.08
C GLY A 445 4.31 12.62 30.29
N LEU A 446 3.40 12.12 29.44
CA LEU A 446 2.97 10.73 29.41
C LEU A 446 3.36 10.07 28.08
N CYS A 447 2.73 10.46 26.98
CA CYS A 447 2.90 9.78 25.70
C CYS A 447 4.30 9.98 25.07
N ASP A 448 4.97 11.07 25.40
CA ASP A 448 6.32 11.44 24.94
C ASP A 448 7.45 10.94 25.85
N ALA A 449 7.12 10.36 27.01
CA ALA A 449 8.05 9.95 28.05
C ALA A 449 7.90 8.48 28.47
N THR A 450 7.47 7.60 27.56
CA THR A 450 7.23 6.19 27.87
C THR A 450 8.52 5.36 27.94
N VAL A 451 8.46 4.22 28.62
CA VAL A 451 9.58 3.25 28.66
C VAL A 451 9.94 2.66 27.29
N GLN A 452 9.03 2.76 26.30
CA GLN A 452 9.26 2.30 24.93
C GLN A 452 9.86 3.38 24.04
N ASP A 453 9.77 4.65 24.38
CA ASP A 453 10.23 5.83 23.66
C ASP A 453 9.10 6.87 23.53
N ASN A 454 9.25 7.85 22.67
CA ASN A 454 8.21 8.82 22.35
C ASN A 454 7.09 8.15 21.53
N MET A 455 5.88 8.06 22.11
CA MET A 455 4.68 7.50 21.48
C MET A 455 3.72 8.57 20.99
N THR A 456 4.21 9.77 20.67
CA THR A 456 3.40 10.83 20.05
C THR A 456 3.66 10.91 18.55
N GLN A 457 2.62 11.27 17.79
CA GLN A 457 2.72 11.50 16.36
C GLN A 457 1.73 12.59 15.94
N THR A 458 2.15 13.49 15.05
CA THR A 458 1.20 14.34 14.35
C THR A 458 0.48 13.50 13.32
N GLU A 459 -0.85 13.43 13.43
CA GLU A 459 -1.71 12.70 12.51
C GLU A 459 -2.68 13.64 11.83
N TYR A 460 -3.16 13.28 10.66
CA TYR A 460 -4.03 14.10 9.82
C TYR A 460 -5.42 13.48 9.70
N PHE A 461 -6.43 14.33 9.80
CA PHE A 461 -7.83 13.96 9.87
C PHE A 461 -8.69 14.76 8.90
N VAL A 462 -9.83 14.22 8.52
CA VAL A 462 -10.91 15.02 7.95
C VAL A 462 -11.47 15.89 9.07
N ALA A 463 -11.74 17.16 8.81
CA ALA A 463 -12.28 18.09 9.80
C ALA A 463 -13.51 17.51 10.53
N GLY A 464 -13.45 17.43 11.86
CA GLY A 464 -14.49 16.88 12.72
C GLY A 464 -14.38 15.36 12.95
N THR A 465 -13.30 14.71 12.48
CA THR A 465 -13.00 13.30 12.79
C THR A 465 -11.77 13.15 13.69
N GLU A 466 -11.20 14.26 14.16
CA GLU A 466 -10.10 14.28 15.12
C GLU A 466 -10.56 13.66 16.45
N PRO A 467 -9.66 12.96 17.19
CA PRO A 467 -10.01 12.44 18.51
C PRO A 467 -10.34 13.59 19.47
N ALA A 468 -11.39 13.39 20.27
CA ALA A 468 -11.84 14.37 21.26
C ALA A 468 -11.33 14.06 22.67
N GLU A 469 -10.96 12.82 22.93
CA GLU A 469 -10.51 12.35 24.25
C GLU A 469 -8.98 12.36 24.33
N SER A 470 -8.48 12.55 25.53
CA SER A 470 -7.04 12.47 25.81
C SER A 470 -6.63 11.05 26.14
N CYS A 471 -5.40 10.70 25.82
CA CYS A 471 -4.81 9.39 26.05
C CYS A 471 -5.03 8.92 27.50
N SER A 472 -5.63 7.74 27.62
CA SER A 472 -5.84 7.01 28.89
C SER A 472 -5.08 5.68 28.95
N CYS A 473 -4.32 5.33 27.89
CA CYS A 473 -3.60 4.06 27.81
C CYS A 473 -2.20 4.10 28.43
N HIS A 474 -1.73 5.26 28.87
CA HIS A 474 -0.45 5.41 29.56
C HIS A 474 -0.66 5.83 31.00
N VAL A 475 0.22 5.34 31.89
CA VAL A 475 0.23 5.65 33.34
C VAL A 475 1.66 5.88 33.79
N ALA A 476 1.86 6.94 34.61
CA ALA A 476 3.14 7.24 35.19
C ALA A 476 3.25 6.64 36.60
N TYR A 477 4.33 5.92 36.87
CA TYR A 477 4.73 5.48 38.18
C TYR A 477 5.99 6.23 38.62
N THR A 478 6.04 6.63 39.87
CA THR A 478 7.23 7.25 40.46
C THR A 478 7.91 6.24 41.38
N TYR A 479 9.16 5.95 41.09
CA TYR A 479 9.98 5.00 41.85
C TYR A 479 10.97 5.74 42.76
N CYS A 480 11.28 5.15 43.89
CA CYS A 480 12.38 5.55 44.75
C CYS A 480 13.71 5.05 44.15
N GLU A 481 14.67 5.92 43.87
CA GLU A 481 15.95 5.55 43.25
C GLU A 481 16.76 4.55 44.09
N GLU A 482 16.68 4.63 45.45
CA GLU A 482 17.46 3.76 46.31
C GLU A 482 16.87 2.36 46.45
N SER A 483 15.54 2.21 46.54
CA SER A 483 14.89 0.91 46.73
C SER A 483 14.43 0.26 45.43
N GLY A 484 14.25 1.04 44.34
CA GLY A 484 13.62 0.59 43.13
C GLY A 484 12.11 0.31 43.23
N GLN A 485 11.50 0.54 44.41
CA GLN A 485 10.08 0.35 44.69
C GLN A 485 9.27 1.64 44.43
N ILE A 486 7.94 1.55 44.37
CA ILE A 486 7.06 2.72 44.19
C ILE A 486 7.36 3.73 45.30
N ALA A 487 7.61 4.99 44.94
CA ALA A 487 7.99 6.01 45.88
C ALA A 487 6.85 6.35 46.86
N GLY A 488 7.10 6.20 48.15
CA GLY A 488 6.22 6.61 49.20
C GLY A 488 6.36 8.11 49.53
N ASN A 489 5.51 8.59 50.46
CA ASN A 489 5.51 10.00 50.92
C ASN A 489 6.84 10.47 51.47
N TYR A 490 7.66 9.57 52.00
CA TYR A 490 8.95 9.86 52.64
C TYR A 490 10.17 9.74 51.73
N CYS A 491 10.00 9.37 50.43
CA CYS A 491 11.09 9.29 49.48
C CYS A 491 11.51 10.67 48.91
N VAL A 492 11.32 11.75 49.64
CA VAL A 492 11.55 13.13 49.17
C VAL A 492 13.04 13.46 49.01
N LEU A 493 13.91 12.83 49.80
CA LEU A 493 15.36 13.10 49.83
C LEU A 493 16.19 12.02 49.08
N SER A 494 15.60 10.88 48.76
CA SER A 494 16.29 9.74 48.14
C SER A 494 16.39 9.78 46.61
N GLY A 495 15.85 10.82 45.98
CA GLY A 495 15.65 10.84 44.55
C GLY A 495 14.41 10.05 44.10
N LYS A 496 13.78 10.54 43.03
CA LYS A 496 12.57 9.92 42.44
C LYS A 496 12.71 9.90 40.92
N VAL A 497 12.45 8.74 40.32
CA VAL A 497 12.41 8.55 38.87
C VAL A 497 10.98 8.23 38.46
N SER A 498 10.44 9.00 37.55
CA SER A 498 9.15 8.70 36.92
C SER A 498 9.36 7.84 35.66
N GLN A 499 8.61 6.76 35.55
CA GLN A 499 8.56 5.88 34.39
C GLN A 499 7.11 5.76 33.93
N VAL A 500 6.90 5.83 32.61
CA VAL A 500 5.56 5.77 32.02
C VAL A 500 5.39 4.45 31.27
N TYR A 501 4.37 3.73 31.61
CA TYR A 501 4.04 2.42 31.11
C TYR A 501 2.69 2.41 30.42
N LEU A 502 2.43 1.36 29.60
CA LEU A 502 1.09 1.04 29.15
C LEU A 502 0.26 0.47 30.31
N VAL A 503 -1.00 0.87 30.37
CA VAL A 503 -1.99 0.29 31.33
C VAL A 503 -2.20 -1.19 31.02
N GLN A 504 -2.20 -1.56 29.73
CA GLN A 504 -2.39 -2.93 29.29
C GLN A 504 -1.60 -3.17 28.01
N GLY A 505 -0.86 -4.27 27.97
CA GLY A 505 -0.14 -4.76 26.78
C GLY A 505 -0.82 -5.97 26.17
N THR A 506 -0.46 -6.29 24.94
CA THR A 506 -0.90 -7.49 24.23
C THR A 506 0.14 -8.59 24.34
N GLU A 507 -0.26 -9.77 24.82
CA GLU A 507 0.62 -10.92 24.99
C GLU A 507 1.28 -11.30 23.63
N GLY A 508 2.57 -11.61 23.66
CA GLY A 508 3.34 -11.99 22.48
C GLY A 508 3.73 -10.84 21.57
N THR A 509 3.59 -9.60 22.02
CA THR A 509 4.01 -8.38 21.30
C THR A 509 4.96 -7.54 22.14
N ALA A 510 5.59 -6.54 21.52
CA ALA A 510 6.45 -5.58 22.22
C ALA A 510 5.71 -4.78 23.31
N ASP A 511 4.40 -4.67 23.23
CA ASP A 511 3.58 -3.95 24.22
C ASP A 511 3.46 -4.70 25.56
N ALA A 512 3.63 -6.03 25.53
CA ALA A 512 3.62 -6.82 26.79
C ALA A 512 4.77 -6.43 27.74
N GLU A 513 5.91 -6.03 27.18
CA GLU A 513 7.10 -5.62 27.94
C GLU A 513 7.00 -4.18 28.45
N ALA A 514 6.04 -3.41 27.95
CA ALA A 514 5.84 -2.01 28.27
C ALA A 514 4.77 -1.77 29.35
N VAL A 515 4.19 -2.82 29.90
CA VAL A 515 3.24 -2.74 31.01
C VAL A 515 4.00 -2.57 32.34
N ALA A 516 3.41 -1.82 33.25
CA ALA A 516 4.00 -1.65 34.60
C ALA A 516 4.22 -3.02 35.26
N PRO A 517 5.32 -3.20 36.01
CA PRO A 517 5.53 -4.40 36.82
C PRO A 517 4.34 -4.64 37.77
N GLU A 518 4.01 -5.93 38.00
CA GLU A 518 2.92 -6.31 38.94
C GLU A 518 3.22 -5.97 40.40
N ASP A 519 4.51 -5.70 40.73
CA ASP A 519 4.93 -5.34 42.08
C ASP A 519 4.59 -3.86 42.37
N ASP A 520 3.49 -3.66 43.06
CA ASP A 520 2.99 -2.37 43.56
C ASP A 520 3.51 -2.01 44.96
N THR A 521 4.55 -2.69 45.43
CA THR A 521 5.11 -2.50 46.77
C THR A 521 5.65 -1.08 46.89
N VAL A 522 5.08 -0.32 47.85
CA VAL A 522 5.56 1.01 48.22
C VAL A 522 6.88 0.87 48.96
N CYS A 523 7.81 1.78 48.70
CA CYS A 523 9.14 1.79 49.28
C CYS A 523 9.12 1.54 50.81
N GLN A 524 9.76 0.46 51.21
CA GLN A 524 9.86 0.04 52.61
C GLN A 524 11.08 0.68 53.33
N MET A 525 12.03 1.23 52.58
CA MET A 525 13.22 1.88 53.16
C MET A 525 12.88 3.23 53.80
N HIS A 526 11.94 3.98 53.22
CA HIS A 526 11.59 5.34 53.65
C HIS A 526 10.16 5.39 54.21
N GLN A 527 9.92 4.67 55.29
CA GLN A 527 8.59 4.60 55.92
C GLN A 527 8.33 5.76 56.91
N SER A 528 9.39 6.47 57.32
CA SER A 528 9.28 7.61 58.23
C SER A 528 10.40 8.63 57.98
N TRP A 529 10.27 9.86 58.47
CA TRP A 529 11.35 10.86 58.41
C TRP A 529 12.63 10.40 59.09
N TRP A 530 12.53 9.49 60.07
CA TRP A 530 13.68 8.93 60.75
C TRP A 530 14.51 8.04 59.82
N ASN A 531 13.90 7.20 59.05
CA ASN A 531 14.58 6.33 58.07
C ASN A 531 15.21 7.13 56.91
N VAL A 532 14.67 8.31 56.60
CA VAL A 532 15.21 9.23 55.58
C VAL A 532 16.47 9.94 56.10
N LEU A 533 16.49 10.31 57.37
CA LEU A 533 17.60 11.05 57.97
C LEU A 533 18.72 10.14 58.49
N PHE A 534 18.41 8.88 58.77
CA PHE A 534 19.35 7.88 59.28
C PHE A 534 19.12 6.55 58.55
N PRO A 535 19.65 6.39 57.34
CA PRO A 535 19.60 5.11 56.62
C PRO A 535 20.30 4.03 57.43
N GLU A 536 19.68 2.83 57.51
CA GLU A 536 20.18 1.72 58.33
C GLU A 536 21.66 1.43 58.09
N GLY A 537 22.49 1.65 59.08
CA GLY A 537 23.95 1.36 59.03
C GLY A 537 24.73 1.73 60.29
N GLU A 538 24.28 2.61 61.16
CA GLU A 538 25.00 2.93 62.41
C GLU A 538 24.06 3.13 63.61
N GLY A 539 24.02 2.14 64.50
CA GLY A 539 23.67 2.28 65.90
C GLY A 539 22.22 2.06 66.28
N THR A 540 21.85 0.80 66.56
CA THR A 540 20.72 0.47 67.42
C THR A 540 20.91 1.08 68.83
N GLN A 541 20.26 2.19 69.13
CA GLN A 541 19.84 2.55 70.48
C GLN A 541 18.31 2.52 70.45
N GLU A 542 17.75 1.51 71.13
CA GLU A 542 16.35 1.48 71.52
C GLU A 542 16.09 2.70 72.42
N TRP A 543 15.35 3.67 71.92
CA TRP A 543 14.71 4.69 72.77
C TRP A 543 13.30 4.20 73.00
N GLU A 544 13.06 3.78 74.25
CA GLU A 544 11.71 3.55 74.79
C GLU A 544 10.88 4.81 74.58
N ASP A 545 9.76 4.71 73.90
CA ASP A 545 8.70 5.70 73.80
C ASP A 545 8.09 5.93 75.17
N THR A 546 8.61 6.87 75.88
CA THR A 546 7.88 7.47 77.03
C THR A 546 7.22 8.75 76.54
N PRO A 547 5.89 8.84 76.54
CA PRO A 547 5.21 10.09 76.20
C PRO A 547 5.53 11.18 77.24
N PRO A 548 5.70 12.46 76.85
CA PRO A 548 5.91 13.54 77.75
C PRO A 548 4.67 13.72 78.66
N PRO A 549 4.86 14.11 79.93
CA PRO A 549 3.77 14.25 80.93
C PRO A 549 2.77 15.32 80.51
N ALA A 550 1.49 14.99 80.68
CA ALA A 550 0.38 15.90 80.47
C ALA A 550 0.52 17.12 81.39
N HIS A 551 0.53 18.32 80.82
CA HIS A 551 0.22 19.52 81.52
C HIS A 551 -1.30 19.70 81.54
N GLU A 552 -1.88 19.45 82.72
CA GLU A 552 -3.17 20.02 83.12
C GLU A 552 -2.96 21.50 83.31
N ASP A 553 -3.78 22.32 82.67
CA ASP A 553 -4.41 23.46 83.34
C ASP A 553 -5.47 24.10 82.42
N GLU A 554 -6.60 24.13 83.00
CA GLU A 554 -7.86 24.81 82.81
C GLU A 554 -7.79 26.20 82.16
N GLU A 555 -8.71 26.50 81.26
CA GLU A 555 -9.84 27.43 81.44
C GLU A 555 -10.47 27.82 80.11
N GLN A 556 -11.77 27.63 80.02
CA GLN A 556 -12.67 28.23 79.00
C GLN A 556 -13.25 29.53 79.59
N PRO A 557 -14.08 30.32 78.90
CA PRO A 557 -14.10 30.73 77.50
C PRO A 557 -14.30 32.26 77.33
N ALA A 558 -14.16 32.78 76.10
CA ALA A 558 -14.81 34.03 75.76
C ALA A 558 -15.14 34.14 74.28
N GLU A 559 -16.31 34.65 74.03
CA GLU A 559 -17.10 34.71 72.84
C GLU A 559 -16.52 35.53 71.68
N ARG A 560 -17.06 35.19 70.47
CA ARG A 560 -16.89 35.85 69.18
C ARG A 560 -17.23 37.35 69.14
N PRO A 561 -16.80 38.10 68.09
CA PRO A 561 -17.59 38.12 66.91
C PRO A 561 -16.79 38.25 65.59
N GLY A 562 -17.42 37.74 64.57
CA GLY A 562 -17.25 37.70 63.16
C GLY A 562 -16.59 38.82 62.37
N ARG A 563 -16.03 38.43 61.26
CA ARG A 563 -16.22 39.03 59.92
C ARG A 563 -15.27 38.47 58.90
N ASP A 564 -15.90 38.13 57.80
CA ASP A 564 -15.50 38.29 56.39
C ASP A 564 -14.40 37.38 55.78
N ASP A 565 -14.91 36.49 54.99
CA ASP A 565 -14.28 35.90 53.80
C ASP A 565 -13.62 36.96 52.93
N ARG A 566 -12.47 36.59 52.41
CA ARG A 566 -11.87 36.84 51.10
C ARG A 566 -10.39 37.21 51.13
N TYR A 567 -9.66 36.47 50.26
CA TYR A 567 -8.30 36.73 49.82
C TYR A 567 -7.15 36.44 50.79
N TRP A 568 -6.50 35.27 50.55
CA TRP A 568 -5.04 35.09 50.60
C TRP A 568 -4.63 33.75 50.03
N TRP A 569 -4.69 33.64 48.64
CA TRP A 569 -3.93 32.66 47.86
C TRP A 569 -3.44 33.36 46.59
N ASN A 570 -2.37 34.16 46.66
CA ASN A 570 -1.52 34.60 45.58
C ASN A 570 -0.32 35.28 46.21
N ASP A 571 0.77 34.54 46.36
CA ASP A 571 2.15 35.04 46.38
C ASP A 571 3.11 33.98 46.96
N TRP A 572 3.27 32.88 46.23
CA TRP A 572 4.43 31.98 46.45
C TRP A 572 4.73 31.15 45.21
N PHE A 573 4.77 31.75 44.00
CA PHE A 573 5.47 31.20 42.87
C PHE A 573 6.07 32.36 42.06
N ARG A 574 7.23 32.84 42.50
CA ARG A 574 8.25 33.52 41.70
C ARG A 574 9.61 33.23 42.37
N PHE A 575 10.23 32.16 41.85
CA PHE A 575 11.66 32.11 41.51
C PHE A 575 11.86 30.89 40.61
#